data_aaf4ff32026136cb5bc4459e9f8fd046
#
_entry.id   aaf4ff32026136cb5bc4459e9f8fd046
#
_cell.length_a   1.000
_cell.length_b   1.000
_cell.length_c   1.000
_cell.angle_alpha   90.00
_cell.angle_beta   90.00
_cell.angle_gamma   90.00
#
_symmetry.space_group_name_H-M   'P 1'
#
loop_
_entity.id
_entity.type
_entity.pdbx_description
1 polymer ?
#
loop_
_entity_poly.entity_id
_entity_poly.type
_entity_poly.pdbx_seq_one_letter_code
_entity_poly.pdbx_strand_id
1 'polypeptide(L)'
;GKDFGVTAWTKFPLRLLSLQQFQRMTETVMYADLVRREQSDIGSHPSRPFSMGYLVGKANTPNALTGYDNNNHQRYQGPSGEDLRHEAKVVPSCPACGSDIEVQITEDDHRLTHCCTASSFDCPWQSRSLTSSEPYGEKELPVHVVDNELYRYAPTIIAGTIDKITAIGYQRKFAHL
;
A
#
# COMPACT_ATOMS: atom_id res chain seq x y z
N GLY A 1 -20.65 -9.28 -9.70
CA GLY A 1 -19.39 -9.75 -9.15
C GLY A 1 -18.76 -8.67 -8.31
N LYS A 2 -17.82 -9.01 -7.44
CA LYS A 2 -17.03 -8.00 -6.74
C LYS A 2 -15.98 -7.47 -7.71
N ASP A 3 -16.04 -6.20 -8.03
CA ASP A 3 -15.11 -5.57 -8.98
C ASP A 3 -13.75 -5.26 -8.34
N PHE A 4 -13.56 -5.60 -7.07
CA PHE A 4 -12.32 -5.37 -6.30
C PHE A 4 -12.20 -6.35 -5.14
N GLY A 5 -10.98 -6.57 -4.70
CA GLY A 5 -10.63 -7.46 -3.59
C GLY A 5 -9.25 -8.06 -3.77
N VAL A 6 -8.82 -8.83 -2.80
CA VAL A 6 -7.53 -9.50 -2.85
C VAL A 6 -7.58 -10.65 -3.84
N THR A 7 -6.78 -10.55 -4.89
CA THR A 7 -6.66 -11.59 -5.93
C THR A 7 -5.57 -12.60 -5.59
N ALA A 8 -4.48 -12.15 -5.00
CA ALA A 8 -3.37 -13.02 -4.64
C ALA A 8 -2.75 -12.63 -3.29
N TRP A 9 -2.31 -13.65 -2.57
CA TRP A 9 -1.59 -13.49 -1.33
C TRP A 9 -0.29 -14.29 -1.38
N THR A 10 0.84 -13.57 -1.42
CA THR A 10 2.17 -14.15 -1.45
C THR A 10 2.77 -14.21 -0.05
N LYS A 11 3.39 -15.33 0.27
CA LYS A 11 3.91 -15.63 1.61
C LYS A 11 5.42 -15.81 1.56
N PHE A 12 6.11 -15.12 2.44
CA PHE A 12 7.55 -15.22 2.55
C PHE A 12 7.98 -15.63 3.97
N PRO A 13 8.97 -16.50 4.12
CA PRO A 13 9.43 -16.94 5.43
C PRO A 13 10.24 -15.88 6.16
N LEU A 14 10.90 -14.99 5.43
CA LEU A 14 11.78 -13.96 5.97
C LEU A 14 11.36 -12.57 5.51
N ARG A 15 11.40 -11.62 6.45
CA ARG A 15 11.04 -10.22 6.19
C ARG A 15 11.87 -9.58 5.07
N LEU A 16 13.19 -9.74 5.09
CA LEU A 16 14.08 -9.14 4.10
C LEU A 16 13.75 -9.60 2.69
N LEU A 17 13.50 -10.90 2.53
CA LEU A 17 13.06 -11.46 1.26
C LEU A 17 11.69 -10.93 0.86
N SER A 18 10.75 -10.80 1.81
CA SER A 18 9.42 -10.25 1.53
C SER A 18 9.48 -8.81 1.04
N LEU A 19 10.36 -7.99 1.62
CA LEU A 19 10.53 -6.59 1.24
C LEU A 19 11.07 -6.44 -0.19
N GLN A 20 12.11 -7.18 -0.54
CA GLN A 20 12.66 -7.16 -1.90
C GLN A 20 11.66 -7.63 -2.95
N GLN A 21 10.92 -8.69 -2.64
CA GLN A 21 9.88 -9.19 -3.54
C GLN A 21 8.70 -8.22 -3.62
N PHE A 22 8.33 -7.61 -2.50
CA PHE A 22 7.29 -6.57 -2.48
C PHE A 22 7.61 -5.41 -3.43
N GLN A 23 8.84 -4.91 -3.41
CA GLN A 23 9.29 -3.84 -4.31
C GLN A 23 9.19 -4.24 -5.77
N ARG A 24 9.67 -5.43 -6.14
CA ARG A 24 9.57 -5.96 -7.51
C ARG A 24 8.12 -6.17 -7.97
N MET A 25 7.30 -6.70 -7.07
CA MET A 25 5.87 -6.90 -7.36
C MET A 25 5.15 -5.56 -7.51
N THR A 26 5.50 -4.55 -6.70
CA THR A 26 4.94 -3.20 -6.82
C THR A 26 5.22 -2.61 -8.19
N GLU A 27 6.44 -2.73 -8.68
CA GLU A 27 6.82 -2.32 -10.04
C GLU A 27 5.95 -3.02 -11.09
N THR A 28 5.86 -4.34 -11.03
CA THR A 28 5.04 -5.13 -11.97
C THR A 28 3.57 -4.71 -11.93
N VAL A 29 3.00 -4.54 -10.75
CA VAL A 29 1.59 -4.17 -10.55
C VAL A 29 1.30 -2.76 -11.08
N MET A 30 2.20 -1.81 -10.84
CA MET A 30 2.07 -0.45 -11.35
C MET A 30 2.10 -0.41 -12.89
N TYR A 31 3.05 -1.09 -13.51
CA TYR A 31 3.12 -1.17 -14.98
C TYR A 31 1.91 -1.92 -15.57
N ALA A 32 1.46 -2.98 -14.93
CA ALA A 32 0.25 -3.68 -15.37
C ALA A 32 -0.98 -2.77 -15.34
N ASP A 33 -1.10 -1.90 -14.32
CA ASP A 33 -2.19 -0.92 -14.25
C ASP A 33 -2.08 0.16 -15.32
N LEU A 34 -0.87 0.65 -15.63
CA LEU A 34 -0.65 1.59 -16.73
C LEU A 34 -1.07 0.99 -18.07
N VAL A 35 -0.61 -0.24 -18.38
CA VAL A 35 -0.98 -0.96 -19.61
C VAL A 35 -2.50 -1.19 -19.67
N ARG A 36 -3.12 -1.59 -18.56
CA ARG A 36 -4.58 -1.77 -18.49
C ARG A 36 -5.34 -0.49 -18.86
N ARG A 37 -4.85 0.68 -18.43
CA ARG A 37 -5.46 1.98 -18.72
C ARG A 37 -5.37 2.39 -20.19
N GLU A 38 -4.34 1.94 -20.88
CA GLU A 38 -4.15 2.21 -22.31
C GLU A 38 -5.04 1.33 -23.21
N GLN A 39 -5.49 0.18 -22.70
CA GLN A 39 -6.32 -0.75 -23.45
C GLN A 39 -7.82 -0.43 -23.26
N SER A 40 -8.46 0.09 -24.30
CA SER A 40 -9.86 0.51 -24.30
C SER A 40 -10.83 -0.61 -23.89
N ASP A 41 -10.54 -1.85 -24.25
CA ASP A 41 -11.42 -3.00 -23.98
C ASP A 41 -11.37 -3.45 -22.51
N ILE A 42 -10.25 -3.20 -21.83
CA ILE A 42 -10.06 -3.55 -20.42
C ILE A 42 -10.30 -2.33 -19.52
N GLY A 43 -9.99 -1.13 -20.03
CA GLY A 43 -10.10 0.13 -19.29
C GLY A 43 -11.52 0.71 -19.19
N SER A 44 -12.49 0.16 -19.92
CA SER A 44 -13.88 0.65 -19.91
C SER A 44 -14.64 0.36 -18.60
N HIS A 45 -14.12 -0.52 -17.75
CA HIS A 45 -14.63 -0.70 -16.42
C HIS A 45 -14.02 0.31 -15.44
N PRO A 46 -14.83 1.02 -14.62
CA PRO A 46 -14.34 1.88 -13.56
C PRO A 46 -13.77 1.03 -12.41
N SER A 47 -12.78 0.22 -12.72
CA SER A 47 -12.11 -0.61 -11.74
C SER A 47 -11.08 0.22 -10.98
N ARG A 48 -10.96 -0.05 -9.69
CA ARG A 48 -9.88 0.52 -8.89
C ARG A 48 -8.53 0.16 -9.49
N PRO A 49 -7.50 1.00 -9.34
CA PRO A 49 -6.14 0.67 -9.74
C PRO A 49 -5.68 -0.61 -9.04
N PHE A 50 -4.83 -1.36 -9.71
CA PHE A 50 -4.14 -2.46 -9.06
C PHE A 50 -3.28 -1.93 -7.92
N SER A 51 -3.28 -2.61 -6.79
CA SER A 51 -2.60 -2.14 -5.59
C SER A 51 -1.92 -3.26 -4.83
N MET A 52 -0.91 -2.88 -4.06
CA MET A 52 -0.08 -3.77 -3.25
C MET A 52 -0.30 -3.53 -1.77
N GLY A 53 -0.42 -4.61 -1.02
CA GLY A 53 -0.43 -4.59 0.43
C GLY A 53 0.79 -5.28 1.02
N TYR A 54 1.40 -4.67 2.04
CA TYR A 54 2.51 -5.25 2.79
C TYR A 54 2.09 -5.60 4.21
N LEU A 55 1.90 -6.89 4.49
CA LEU A 55 1.36 -7.40 5.75
C LEU A 55 2.42 -8.20 6.52
N VAL A 56 3.12 -7.51 7.42
CA VAL A 56 4.19 -8.08 8.24
C VAL A 56 3.96 -7.83 9.74
N GLY A 57 4.79 -8.40 10.61
CA GLY A 57 4.61 -8.28 12.06
C GLY A 57 4.69 -6.85 12.59
N LYS A 58 4.06 -6.59 13.74
CA LYS A 58 3.93 -5.28 14.42
C LYS A 58 5.23 -4.48 14.59
N ALA A 59 6.36 -5.17 14.66
CA ALA A 59 7.66 -4.52 14.79
C ALA A 59 8.11 -3.77 13.52
N ASN A 60 7.37 -3.91 12.43
CA ASN A 60 7.83 -3.48 11.11
C ASN A 60 6.84 -2.60 10.36
N THR A 61 5.55 -2.76 10.61
CA THR A 61 4.49 -1.95 10.02
C THR A 61 3.43 -1.66 11.08
N PRO A 62 2.88 -0.44 11.12
CA PRO A 62 1.87 -0.09 12.09
C PRO A 62 0.57 -0.86 11.84
N ASN A 63 -0.08 -1.33 12.90
CA ASN A 63 -1.39 -1.97 12.76
C ASN A 63 -2.49 -0.95 12.46
N ALA A 64 -2.34 0.25 13.01
CA ALA A 64 -3.29 1.34 12.83
C ALA A 64 -2.56 2.66 12.99
N LEU A 65 -3.03 3.66 12.29
CA LEU A 65 -2.56 5.02 12.41
C LEU A 65 -3.29 5.80 13.51
N THR A 66 -4.44 5.34 13.94
CA THR A 66 -5.17 5.86 15.09
C THR A 66 -5.42 4.75 16.06
N GLY A 67 -5.43 5.06 17.30
CA GLY A 67 -5.75 4.14 18.39
C GLY A 67 -4.95 4.50 19.63
N TYR A 68 -5.46 4.03 20.74
CA TYR A 68 -4.78 4.10 22.00
C TYR A 68 -4.04 2.77 22.21
N ASP A 69 -2.87 2.83 22.83
CA ASP A 69 -2.25 1.64 23.36
C ASP A 69 -3.03 1.11 24.56
N ASN A 70 -2.59 -0.02 25.14
CA ASN A 70 -3.23 -0.60 26.33
C ASN A 70 -3.18 0.32 27.56
N ASN A 71 -2.39 1.40 27.51
CA ASN A 71 -2.25 2.42 28.55
C ASN A 71 -3.00 3.72 28.21
N ASN A 72 -3.88 3.69 27.20
CA ASN A 72 -4.67 4.84 26.75
C ASN A 72 -3.84 6.00 26.17
N HIS A 73 -2.61 5.73 25.68
CA HIS A 73 -1.81 6.70 24.94
C HIS A 73 -2.11 6.63 23.45
N GLN A 74 -2.26 7.80 22.86
CA GLN A 74 -2.44 7.92 21.40
C GLN A 74 -1.17 7.43 20.69
N ARG A 75 -1.26 6.37 19.90
CA ARG A 75 -0.11 5.71 19.25
C ARG A 75 0.68 6.59 18.27
N TYR A 76 0.21 7.80 18.03
CA TYR A 76 0.84 8.82 17.19
C TYR A 76 1.75 9.79 17.93
N GLN A 77 1.79 9.74 19.23
CA GLN A 77 2.73 10.51 20.02
C GLN A 77 4.03 9.74 20.26
N GLY A 78 4.56 9.08 19.24
CA GLY A 78 5.98 8.76 19.19
C GLY A 78 6.78 10.05 18.99
N PRO A 79 8.06 10.06 19.38
CA PRO A 79 8.88 11.28 19.46
C PRO A 79 9.06 12.04 18.15
N SER A 80 8.75 11.48 17.01
CA SER A 80 8.56 12.21 15.75
C SER A 80 7.83 11.33 14.75
N GLY A 81 6.91 11.90 13.98
CA GLY A 81 6.37 11.24 12.81
C GLY A 81 7.45 10.86 11.78
N GLU A 82 8.69 11.31 11.96
CA GLU A 82 9.85 10.97 11.15
C GLU A 82 10.27 9.52 11.31
N ASP A 83 10.33 8.99 12.54
CA ASP A 83 10.72 7.59 12.76
C ASP A 83 9.72 6.65 12.09
N LEU A 84 8.42 6.93 12.24
CA LEU A 84 7.39 6.13 11.61
C LEU A 84 7.44 6.21 10.08
N ARG A 85 7.67 7.40 9.53
CA ARG A 85 7.82 7.59 8.08
C ARG A 85 9.02 6.83 7.53
N HIS A 86 10.14 6.86 8.25
CA HIS A 86 11.35 6.14 7.87
C HIS A 86 11.14 4.62 7.93
N GLU A 87 10.59 4.11 9.02
CA GLU A 87 10.34 2.68 9.20
C GLU A 87 9.29 2.14 8.22
N ALA A 88 8.27 2.93 7.91
CA ALA A 88 7.20 2.57 6.99
C ALA A 88 7.57 2.76 5.50
N LYS A 89 8.72 3.35 5.18
CA LYS A 89 9.18 3.52 3.80
C LYS A 89 9.63 2.18 3.20
N VAL A 90 8.66 1.39 2.76
CA VAL A 90 8.92 0.05 2.17
C VAL A 90 9.30 0.10 0.69
N VAL A 91 9.05 1.22 0.03
CA VAL A 91 9.44 1.48 -1.36
C VAL A 91 10.44 2.66 -1.35
N PRO A 92 11.74 2.42 -1.55
CA PRO A 92 12.75 3.47 -1.42
C PRO A 92 12.75 4.45 -2.59
N SER A 93 12.43 3.98 -3.79
CA SER A 93 12.38 4.77 -5.01
C SER A 93 11.12 4.43 -5.81
N CYS A 94 10.65 5.40 -6.59
CA CYS A 94 9.48 5.21 -7.45
C CYS A 94 9.73 4.13 -8.49
N PRO A 95 8.92 3.05 -8.54
CA PRO A 95 9.12 1.98 -9.51
C PRO A 95 8.96 2.43 -10.96
N ALA A 96 8.21 3.52 -11.20
CA ALA A 96 7.94 4.00 -12.55
C ALA A 96 9.01 4.94 -13.11
N CYS A 97 9.73 5.70 -12.24
CA CYS A 97 10.70 6.69 -12.71
C CYS A 97 12.04 6.70 -11.95
N GLY A 98 12.16 5.91 -10.88
CA GLY A 98 13.38 5.84 -10.07
C GLY A 98 13.60 7.01 -9.08
N SER A 99 12.76 8.05 -9.10
CA SER A 99 12.85 9.18 -8.18
C SER A 99 12.58 8.77 -6.73
N ASP A 100 13.01 9.59 -5.79
CA ASP A 100 12.80 9.32 -4.37
C ASP A 100 11.31 9.27 -4.00
N ILE A 101 11.02 8.58 -2.90
CA ILE A 101 9.68 8.46 -2.32
C ILE A 101 9.64 9.19 -1.00
N GLU A 102 8.65 10.04 -0.84
CA GLU A 102 8.28 10.65 0.43
C GLU A 102 7.11 9.88 1.06
N VAL A 103 7.23 9.56 2.34
CA VAL A 103 6.12 8.98 3.11
C VAL A 103 5.36 10.09 3.80
N GLN A 104 4.08 10.22 3.48
CA GLN A 104 3.18 11.21 4.05
C GLN A 104 2.14 10.53 4.95
N ILE A 105 1.79 11.19 6.03
CA ILE A 105 0.72 10.77 6.95
C ILE A 105 -0.33 11.87 6.96
N THR A 106 -1.55 11.52 6.54
CA THR A 106 -2.70 12.42 6.60
C THR A 106 -3.48 12.14 7.88
N GLU A 107 -3.58 13.14 8.74
CA GLU A 107 -4.28 13.01 10.03
C GLU A 107 -5.78 12.84 9.85
N ASP A 108 -6.39 13.58 8.93
CA ASP A 108 -7.82 13.57 8.67
C ASP A 108 -8.32 12.21 8.16
N ASP A 109 -7.58 11.61 7.24
CA ASP A 109 -7.95 10.32 6.63
C ASP A 109 -7.32 9.11 7.31
N HIS A 110 -6.42 9.35 8.25
CA HIS A 110 -5.63 8.31 8.91
C HIS A 110 -4.92 7.38 7.92
N ARG A 111 -4.28 7.98 6.90
CA ARG A 111 -3.59 7.27 5.83
C ARG A 111 -2.10 7.52 5.87
N LEU A 112 -1.35 6.46 5.55
CA LEU A 112 0.08 6.51 5.29
C LEU A 112 0.30 6.25 3.80
N THR A 113 0.79 7.25 3.08
CA THR A 113 0.94 7.21 1.63
C THR A 113 2.41 7.31 1.22
N HIS A 114 2.77 6.58 0.18
CA HIS A 114 4.07 6.67 -0.47
C HIS A 114 3.91 7.56 -1.69
N CYS A 115 4.54 8.73 -1.70
CA CYS A 115 4.41 9.72 -2.75
C CYS A 115 5.70 9.86 -3.55
N CYS A 116 5.60 9.78 -4.87
CA CYS A 116 6.72 10.05 -5.76
C CYS A 116 7.08 11.54 -5.77
N THR A 117 8.35 11.87 -5.59
CA THR A 117 8.84 13.26 -5.56
C THR A 117 9.11 13.87 -6.92
N ALA A 118 9.05 13.08 -8.00
CA ALA A 118 9.23 13.58 -9.38
C ALA A 118 8.15 14.59 -9.78
N SER A 119 8.38 15.29 -10.87
CA SER A 119 7.33 16.05 -11.56
C SER A 119 6.43 15.09 -12.36
N SER A 120 5.21 15.53 -12.66
CA SER A 120 4.28 14.74 -13.47
C SER A 120 4.78 14.50 -14.90
N PHE A 121 5.67 15.33 -15.39
CA PHE A 121 6.30 15.15 -16.71
C PHE A 121 7.37 14.05 -16.73
N ASP A 122 7.99 13.80 -15.58
CA ASP A 122 9.13 12.88 -15.47
C ASP A 122 8.70 11.49 -14.97
N CYS A 123 7.44 11.33 -14.57
CA CYS A 123 6.95 10.09 -14.00
C CYS A 123 5.72 9.56 -14.74
N PRO A 124 5.82 8.41 -15.43
CA PRO A 124 4.67 7.80 -16.10
C PRO A 124 3.50 7.50 -15.18
N TRP A 125 3.76 7.20 -13.92
CA TRP A 125 2.70 6.97 -12.95
C TRP A 125 1.92 8.23 -12.62
N GLN A 126 2.58 9.38 -12.49
CA GLN A 126 1.92 10.65 -12.19
C GLN A 126 1.16 11.21 -13.41
N SER A 127 1.64 10.94 -14.61
CA SER A 127 0.97 11.38 -15.85
C SER A 127 -0.24 10.53 -16.25
N ARG A 128 -0.57 9.49 -15.47
CA ARG A 128 -1.74 8.65 -15.74
C ARG A 128 -3.04 9.44 -15.61
N SER A 129 -4.04 9.10 -16.43
CA SER A 129 -5.37 9.68 -16.30
C SER A 129 -6.05 9.19 -15.02
N LEU A 130 -6.36 10.12 -14.10
CA LEU A 130 -7.11 9.82 -12.90
C LEU A 130 -8.61 9.77 -13.20
N THR A 131 -9.28 8.79 -12.63
CA THR A 131 -10.74 8.69 -12.67
C THR A 131 -11.36 9.25 -11.38
N SER A 132 -12.63 9.64 -11.41
CA SER A 132 -13.35 10.14 -10.23
C SER A 132 -13.48 9.09 -9.11
N SER A 133 -13.29 7.82 -9.42
CA SER A 133 -13.29 6.71 -8.46
C SER A 133 -11.90 6.32 -7.98
N GLU A 134 -10.86 7.02 -8.42
CA GLU A 134 -9.47 6.76 -8.04
C GLU A 134 -9.27 7.04 -6.54
N PRO A 135 -8.84 6.06 -5.74
CA PRO A 135 -8.59 6.28 -4.32
C PRO A 135 -7.20 6.87 -4.04
N TYR A 136 -6.37 7.04 -5.08
CA TYR A 136 -4.99 7.52 -4.98
C TYR A 136 -4.85 8.87 -5.65
N GLY A 137 -4.15 9.80 -4.98
CA GLY A 137 -3.73 11.05 -5.59
C GLY A 137 -2.72 10.86 -6.72
N GLU A 138 -2.47 11.91 -7.47
CA GLU A 138 -1.55 11.89 -8.62
C GLU A 138 -0.18 11.31 -8.26
N LYS A 139 0.40 11.76 -7.15
CA LYS A 139 1.73 11.34 -6.67
C LYS A 139 1.73 10.05 -5.89
N GLU A 140 0.57 9.60 -5.40
CA GLU A 140 0.48 8.43 -4.54
C GLU A 140 0.73 7.14 -5.31
N LEU A 141 1.60 6.29 -4.76
CA LEU A 141 1.74 4.92 -5.20
C LEU A 141 0.62 4.05 -4.62
N PRO A 142 0.18 3.01 -5.35
CA PRO A 142 -0.88 2.13 -4.91
C PRO A 142 -0.36 1.09 -3.89
N VAL A 143 0.18 1.58 -2.78
CA VAL A 143 0.86 0.78 -1.74
C VAL A 143 0.23 1.01 -0.38
N HIS A 144 -0.13 -0.07 0.30
CA HIS A 144 -0.68 -0.06 1.65
C HIS A 144 0.23 -0.84 2.59
N VAL A 145 0.63 -0.23 3.70
CA VAL A 145 1.51 -0.85 4.71
C VAL A 145 0.90 -0.88 6.11
N VAL A 146 -0.18 -0.17 6.32
CA VAL A 146 -0.91 -0.15 7.59
C VAL A 146 -1.98 -1.23 7.58
N ASP A 147 -2.01 -2.10 8.59
CA ASP A 147 -2.97 -3.21 8.64
C ASP A 147 -4.42 -2.75 8.44
N ASN A 148 -4.84 -1.65 9.10
CA ASN A 148 -6.20 -1.14 8.94
C ASN A 148 -6.51 -0.64 7.52
N GLU A 149 -5.53 -0.10 6.81
CA GLU A 149 -5.70 0.28 5.41
C GLU A 149 -5.84 -0.95 4.52
N LEU A 150 -5.07 -2.02 4.77
CA LEU A 150 -5.20 -3.28 4.05
C LEU A 150 -6.63 -3.82 4.14
N TYR A 151 -7.23 -3.79 5.33
CA TYR A 151 -8.62 -4.24 5.53
C TYR A 151 -9.66 -3.29 4.90
N ARG A 152 -9.36 -2.00 4.83
CA ARG A 152 -10.26 -0.99 4.25
C ARG A 152 -10.24 -1.00 2.73
N TYR A 153 -9.05 -1.11 2.15
CA TYR A 153 -8.87 -0.96 0.70
C TYR A 153 -8.82 -2.28 -0.05
N ALA A 154 -8.59 -3.40 0.63
CA ALA A 154 -8.48 -4.73 0.04
C ALA A 154 -7.59 -4.73 -1.22
N PRO A 155 -6.26 -4.57 -1.08
CA PRO A 155 -5.34 -4.44 -2.21
C PRO A 155 -5.38 -5.66 -3.10
N THR A 156 -5.09 -5.49 -4.38
CA THR A 156 -5.12 -6.55 -5.39
C THR A 156 -4.19 -7.72 -5.01
N ILE A 157 -2.99 -7.40 -4.55
CA ILE A 157 -2.02 -8.40 -4.11
C ILE A 157 -1.51 -8.05 -2.72
N ILE A 158 -1.44 -9.03 -1.83
CA ILE A 158 -0.81 -8.89 -0.52
C ILE A 158 0.48 -9.71 -0.49
N ALA A 159 1.57 -9.06 -0.10
CA ALA A 159 2.81 -9.72 0.28
C ALA A 159 2.94 -9.70 1.81
N GLY A 160 3.13 -10.85 2.41
CA GLY A 160 3.18 -10.95 3.87
C GLY A 160 4.08 -12.05 4.39
N THR A 161 4.32 -12.02 5.69
CA THR A 161 5.03 -13.10 6.39
C THR A 161 4.05 -14.18 6.86
N ILE A 162 4.57 -15.40 7.00
CA ILE A 162 3.78 -16.57 7.44
C ILE A 162 3.09 -16.32 8.78
N ASP A 163 3.77 -15.61 9.69
CA ASP A 163 3.25 -15.35 11.05
C ASP A 163 1.94 -14.58 11.06
N LYS A 164 1.77 -13.62 10.14
CA LYS A 164 0.52 -12.86 10.01
C LYS A 164 -0.64 -13.70 9.51
N ILE A 165 -0.37 -14.71 8.71
CA ILE A 165 -1.40 -15.58 8.15
C ILE A 165 -1.97 -16.52 9.20
N THR A 166 -1.18 -16.91 10.18
CA THR A 166 -1.69 -17.72 11.31
C THR A 166 -2.78 -16.98 12.09
N ALA A 167 -2.78 -15.65 12.03
CA ALA A 167 -3.80 -14.82 12.66
C ALA A 167 -5.17 -14.85 11.94
N ILE A 168 -5.26 -15.37 10.71
CA ILE A 168 -6.53 -15.45 9.95
C ILE A 168 -7.62 -16.17 10.76
N GLY A 169 -7.27 -17.24 11.46
CA GLY A 169 -8.22 -18.02 12.25
C GLY A 169 -8.79 -17.29 13.48
N TYR A 170 -8.15 -16.20 13.90
CA TYR A 170 -8.48 -15.52 15.17
C TYR A 170 -8.96 -14.08 15.02
N GLN A 171 -8.68 -13.45 13.87
CA GLN A 171 -9.01 -12.05 13.64
C GLN A 171 -10.12 -11.89 12.61
N ARG A 172 -11.30 -11.46 13.05
CA ARG A 172 -12.45 -11.22 12.18
C ARG A 172 -12.18 -10.25 11.02
N LYS A 173 -11.21 -9.34 11.17
CA LYS A 173 -10.83 -8.37 10.15
C LYS A 173 -10.33 -9.01 8.86
N PHE A 174 -9.77 -10.22 8.91
CA PHE A 174 -9.34 -10.94 7.72
C PHE A 174 -10.51 -11.35 6.79
N ALA A 175 -11.73 -11.36 7.29
CA ALA A 175 -12.90 -11.63 6.47
C ALA A 175 -13.20 -10.52 5.43
N HIS A 176 -12.50 -9.38 5.54
CA HIS A 176 -12.61 -8.26 4.61
C HIS A 176 -11.56 -8.31 3.48
N LEU A 177 -10.58 -9.20 3.56
CA LEU A 177 -9.58 -9.44 2.53
C LEU A 177 -10.00 -10.63 1.65
#